data_52f0c4a36e4d5cc7c92b7359171d16ad
#
_entry.id   52f0c4a36e4d5cc7c92b7359171d16ad
#
_cell.length_a   1.000
_cell.length_b   1.000
_cell.length_c   1.000
_cell.angle_alpha   90.00
_cell.angle_beta   90.00
_cell.angle_gamma   90.00
#
_symmetry.space_group_name_H-M   'P 1'
#
loop_
_entity.id
_entity.type
_entity.pdbx_description
1 polymer ?
#
loop_
_entity_poly.entity_id
_entity_poly.type
_entity_poly.pdbx_seq_one_letter_code
_entity_poly.pdbx_strand_id
1 'polypeptide(L)'
;MPIDIREPVITVGIADMQAGVTGRLNGNFLIEGTGLLSGPFRASADSGGVLLFDEGDHLVAHAPLVRLAAHEGSTFRISDVTIGIRFHWERKEDQVFEGNLILTARDASNIAIINEISLENYLVSVISSEMSGTAPREFLKVHSIISRSWLLAALDRKNMVRKPAQKPGTEELIRWYNREDHDIFDVCADDHCQRYQGITKIISDMAAAAVNETRGYVLAYGGNVCDARYFKACGGITENYETAWEETPIPYLVSISDSQNALSPVLSEDRAAEWVKGSPDVYCNTQDEELLAEILPGFDRETTHFFRWKVEYTRSQLEEIIRQKSGIDFGTLNDLTPLERGPSGRIKRLRITGSKQSIVIGKELEIRRWLSPTHLYSSAFTVSAVRGPDGRPERFVFNGAGWGHGVGLCQIGAAVMAKKGFKASEILSHYFTGAEIKKIY
;
A
#
# COMPACT_ATOMS: atom_id res chain seq x y z
N MET A 1 -16.81 7.14 -26.01
CA MET A 1 -18.11 7.68 -25.54
C MET A 1 -17.82 8.51 -24.30
N PRO A 2 -18.47 9.65 -24.07
CA PRO A 2 -18.38 10.29 -22.76
C PRO A 2 -19.04 9.32 -21.77
N ILE A 3 -18.24 8.81 -20.83
CA ILE A 3 -18.74 7.94 -19.79
C ILE A 3 -19.39 8.89 -18.77
N ASP A 4 -20.69 8.99 -18.80
CA ASP A 4 -21.48 9.62 -17.72
C ASP A 4 -21.50 8.64 -16.55
N ILE A 5 -20.34 8.56 -15.87
CA ILE A 5 -20.15 7.71 -14.69
C ILE A 5 -20.66 8.55 -13.51
N ARG A 6 -21.71 8.07 -12.85
CA ARG A 6 -22.05 8.58 -11.52
C ARG A 6 -20.95 8.18 -10.53
N GLU A 7 -20.76 9.00 -9.49
CA GLU A 7 -19.84 8.64 -8.41
C GLU A 7 -20.13 7.22 -7.90
N PRO A 8 -19.15 6.32 -7.92
CA PRO A 8 -19.33 4.95 -7.43
C PRO A 8 -19.52 4.89 -5.91
N VAL A 9 -20.30 3.92 -5.47
CA VAL A 9 -20.27 3.41 -4.10
C VAL A 9 -19.37 2.17 -4.10
N ILE A 10 -18.49 2.05 -3.12
CA ILE A 10 -17.52 0.97 -3.01
C ILE A 10 -17.64 0.26 -1.68
N THR A 11 -17.11 -0.95 -1.63
CA THR A 11 -17.03 -1.78 -0.42
C THR A 11 -15.57 -1.91 0.04
N VAL A 12 -15.33 -1.55 1.31
CA VAL A 12 -14.02 -1.59 1.94
C VAL A 12 -14.02 -2.62 3.06
N GLY A 13 -13.22 -3.68 2.93
CA GLY A 13 -13.01 -4.67 3.99
C GLY A 13 -12.20 -4.06 5.13
N ILE A 14 -12.86 -3.76 6.27
CA ILE A 14 -12.20 -3.26 7.49
C ILE A 14 -11.39 -4.38 8.14
N ALA A 15 -12.01 -5.56 8.26
CA ALA A 15 -11.38 -6.78 8.77
C ALA A 15 -12.05 -8.00 8.15
N ASP A 16 -11.29 -9.07 7.96
CA ASP A 16 -11.76 -10.34 7.43
C ASP A 16 -11.39 -11.50 8.34
N MET A 17 -12.12 -12.62 8.26
CA MET A 17 -11.88 -13.83 9.06
C MET A 17 -11.81 -13.58 10.57
N GLN A 18 -12.69 -12.71 11.09
CA GLN A 18 -12.78 -12.42 12.52
C GLN A 18 -13.78 -13.33 13.22
N ALA A 19 -13.42 -13.88 14.38
CA ALA A 19 -14.33 -14.70 15.20
C ALA A 19 -15.56 -13.90 15.72
N GLY A 20 -15.43 -12.58 15.78
CA GLY A 20 -16.50 -11.65 16.15
C GLY A 20 -16.04 -10.22 16.11
N VAL A 21 -16.98 -9.31 16.31
CA VAL A 21 -16.74 -7.87 16.37
C VAL A 21 -17.60 -7.25 17.45
N THR A 22 -17.06 -6.21 18.08
CA THR A 22 -17.78 -5.29 18.95
C THR A 22 -17.67 -3.88 18.39
N GLY A 23 -18.72 -3.11 18.56
CA GLY A 23 -18.75 -1.75 18.06
C GLY A 23 -19.88 -0.92 18.65
N ARG A 24 -20.03 0.29 18.13
CA ARG A 24 -21.10 1.22 18.53
C ARG A 24 -21.64 1.95 17.32
N LEU A 25 -22.94 1.98 17.18
CA LEU A 25 -23.67 2.78 16.21
C LEU A 25 -23.96 4.15 16.83
N ASN A 26 -23.42 5.21 16.26
CA ASN A 26 -23.68 6.60 16.64
C ASN A 26 -24.72 7.18 15.68
N GLY A 27 -25.96 7.28 16.12
CA GLY A 27 -27.12 7.58 15.29
C GLY A 27 -27.90 6.31 14.93
N ASN A 28 -28.79 6.41 13.93
CA ASN A 28 -29.71 5.36 13.56
C ASN A 28 -29.26 4.60 12.32
N PHE A 29 -29.35 3.29 12.37
CA PHE A 29 -29.08 2.39 11.24
C PHE A 29 -30.30 1.51 10.98
N LEU A 30 -30.74 1.46 9.73
CA LEU A 30 -31.84 0.61 9.29
C LEU A 30 -31.32 -0.78 8.94
N ILE A 31 -31.93 -1.81 9.55
CA ILE A 31 -31.74 -3.20 9.17
C ILE A 31 -33.02 -3.65 8.48
N GLU A 32 -32.89 -4.10 7.22
CA GLU A 32 -34.05 -4.54 6.44
C GLU A 32 -34.77 -5.70 7.14
N GLY A 33 -36.09 -5.61 7.22
CA GLY A 33 -36.95 -6.61 7.90
C GLY A 33 -36.93 -6.58 9.43
N THR A 34 -36.05 -5.73 10.06
CA THR A 34 -35.92 -5.69 11.53
C THR A 34 -36.31 -4.30 12.08
N GLY A 35 -35.82 -3.21 11.46
CA GLY A 35 -36.07 -1.85 11.92
C GLY A 35 -34.81 -1.08 12.24
N LEU A 36 -34.92 -0.04 13.09
CA LEU A 36 -33.79 0.83 13.47
C LEU A 36 -33.00 0.24 14.62
N LEU A 37 -31.66 0.29 14.51
CA LEU A 37 -30.72 -0.04 15.57
C LEU A 37 -29.81 1.16 15.83
N SER A 38 -29.44 1.36 17.10
CA SER A 38 -28.44 2.35 17.56
C SER A 38 -27.76 1.85 18.83
N GLY A 39 -26.65 2.48 19.24
CA GLY A 39 -25.92 2.09 20.46
C GLY A 39 -24.90 0.97 20.26
N PRO A 40 -24.41 0.37 21.34
CA PRO A 40 -23.48 -0.74 21.29
C PRO A 40 -24.06 -1.97 20.59
N PHE A 41 -23.20 -2.70 19.91
CA PHE A 41 -23.54 -3.98 19.29
C PHE A 41 -22.37 -4.98 19.37
N ARG A 42 -22.68 -6.23 19.25
CA ARG A 42 -21.70 -7.30 18.99
C ARG A 42 -22.22 -8.21 17.88
N ALA A 43 -21.30 -8.78 17.12
CA ALA A 43 -21.65 -9.79 16.13
C ALA A 43 -20.63 -10.92 16.09
N SER A 44 -21.11 -12.12 15.72
CA SER A 44 -20.33 -13.32 15.49
C SER A 44 -20.95 -14.13 14.37
N ALA A 45 -20.42 -15.32 14.05
CA ALA A 45 -21.03 -16.25 13.10
C ALA A 45 -21.40 -17.56 13.74
N ASP A 46 -22.39 -18.23 13.14
CA ASP A 46 -22.68 -19.66 13.30
C ASP A 46 -22.93 -20.30 11.93
N SER A 47 -23.39 -21.56 11.91
CA SER A 47 -23.71 -22.28 10.67
C SER A 47 -24.85 -21.67 9.84
N GLY A 48 -25.64 -20.77 10.40
CA GLY A 48 -26.75 -20.07 9.75
C GLY A 48 -26.38 -18.67 9.25
N GLY A 49 -25.24 -18.14 9.64
CA GLY A 49 -24.81 -16.82 9.22
C GLY A 49 -24.30 -15.92 10.35
N VAL A 50 -24.44 -14.63 10.16
CA VAL A 50 -24.10 -13.59 11.14
C VAL A 50 -25.18 -13.53 12.21
N LEU A 51 -24.76 -13.59 13.47
CA LEU A 51 -25.57 -13.29 14.65
C LEU A 51 -25.27 -11.87 15.10
N LEU A 52 -26.22 -10.95 14.99
CA LEU A 52 -26.10 -9.56 15.46
C LEU A 52 -26.92 -9.39 16.75
N PHE A 53 -26.28 -8.81 17.77
CA PHE A 53 -26.89 -8.55 19.07
C PHE A 53 -26.82 -7.07 19.43
N ASP A 54 -27.85 -6.56 20.13
CA ASP A 54 -27.88 -5.22 20.72
C ASP A 54 -27.14 -5.14 22.06
N GLU A 55 -27.18 -3.98 22.71
CA GLU A 55 -26.59 -3.72 24.03
C GLU A 55 -27.18 -4.61 25.13
N GLY A 56 -28.41 -5.04 24.99
CA GLY A 56 -29.12 -5.93 25.92
C GLY A 56 -28.91 -7.41 25.67
N ASP A 57 -27.97 -7.79 24.77
CA ASP A 57 -27.76 -9.16 24.31
C ASP A 57 -28.98 -9.81 23.62
N HIS A 58 -29.92 -9.00 23.11
CA HIS A 58 -31.00 -9.52 22.30
C HIS A 58 -30.54 -9.75 20.89
N LEU A 59 -30.90 -10.92 20.31
CA LEU A 59 -30.63 -11.22 18.90
C LEU A 59 -31.47 -10.31 18.00
N VAL A 60 -30.83 -9.43 17.25
CA VAL A 60 -31.45 -8.43 16.37
C VAL A 60 -31.60 -9.00 14.96
N ALA A 61 -30.60 -9.72 14.47
CA ALA A 61 -30.62 -10.32 13.13
C ALA A 61 -29.78 -11.61 13.09
N HIS A 62 -30.26 -12.56 12.25
CA HIS A 62 -29.53 -13.79 11.93
C HIS A 62 -29.69 -14.08 10.43
N ALA A 63 -28.63 -13.86 9.65
CA ALA A 63 -28.64 -14.01 8.20
C ALA A 63 -27.22 -14.19 7.66
N PRO A 64 -27.03 -14.78 6.46
CA PRO A 64 -25.70 -14.90 5.85
C PRO A 64 -24.98 -13.56 5.69
N LEU A 65 -25.75 -12.47 5.50
CA LEU A 65 -25.29 -11.10 5.41
C LEU A 65 -26.29 -10.19 6.15
N VAL A 66 -25.78 -9.27 6.97
CA VAL A 66 -26.56 -8.21 7.63
C VAL A 66 -26.01 -6.87 7.20
N ARG A 67 -26.85 -6.05 6.52
CA ARG A 67 -26.53 -4.69 6.12
C ARG A 67 -27.23 -3.70 7.05
N LEU A 68 -26.44 -2.83 7.68
CA LEU A 68 -26.90 -1.73 8.53
C LEU A 68 -26.76 -0.43 7.72
N ALA A 69 -27.87 0.05 7.19
CA ALA A 69 -27.90 1.26 6.38
C ALA A 69 -27.93 2.50 7.26
N ALA A 70 -26.93 3.35 7.14
CA ALA A 70 -26.78 4.56 7.92
C ALA A 70 -27.84 5.61 7.53
N HIS A 71 -28.52 6.20 8.51
CA HIS A 71 -29.23 7.47 8.32
C HIS A 71 -28.22 8.61 8.18
N GLU A 72 -28.65 9.71 7.58
CA GLU A 72 -27.82 10.90 7.38
C GLU A 72 -27.15 11.35 8.67
N GLY A 73 -25.83 11.61 8.63
CA GLY A 73 -25.02 12.01 9.78
C GLY A 73 -24.70 10.89 10.78
N SER A 74 -25.18 9.66 10.53
CA SER A 74 -24.83 8.51 11.40
C SER A 74 -23.42 7.99 11.09
N THR A 75 -22.72 7.54 12.15
CA THR A 75 -21.39 6.91 12.06
C THR A 75 -21.38 5.61 12.87
N PHE A 76 -20.41 4.74 12.62
CA PHE A 76 -20.23 3.56 13.44
C PHE A 76 -18.76 3.42 13.86
N ARG A 77 -18.54 2.93 15.09
CA ARG A 77 -17.22 2.60 15.62
C ARG A 77 -17.04 1.10 15.65
N ILE A 78 -15.89 0.63 15.19
CA ILE A 78 -15.42 -0.76 15.38
C ILE A 78 -14.26 -0.73 16.36
N SER A 79 -14.32 -1.60 17.37
CA SER A 79 -13.28 -1.71 18.40
C SER A 79 -12.17 -2.63 17.93
N ASP A 80 -10.94 -2.37 18.40
CA ASP A 80 -9.76 -3.22 18.23
C ASP A 80 -9.44 -3.59 16.75
N VAL A 81 -9.62 -2.65 15.83
CA VAL A 81 -9.24 -2.86 14.41
C VAL A 81 -7.72 -2.99 14.32
N THR A 82 -7.23 -4.09 13.75
CA THR A 82 -5.80 -4.27 13.49
C THR A 82 -5.39 -3.47 12.27
N ILE A 83 -4.41 -2.58 12.40
CA ILE A 83 -3.85 -1.74 11.34
C ILE A 83 -2.36 -2.03 11.17
N GLY A 84 -1.83 -1.84 9.94
CA GLY A 84 -0.44 -2.11 9.62
C GLY A 84 -0.09 -3.59 9.69
N ILE A 85 -0.97 -4.45 9.20
CA ILE A 85 -0.87 -5.90 9.29
C ILE A 85 0.48 -6.38 8.72
N ARG A 86 1.28 -7.06 9.56
CA ARG A 86 2.62 -7.58 9.28
C ARG A 86 3.70 -6.51 9.06
N PHE A 87 3.42 -5.24 9.36
CA PHE A 87 4.42 -4.18 9.41
C PHE A 87 4.94 -3.97 10.85
N HIS A 88 6.06 -3.28 11.00
CA HIS A 88 6.67 -2.99 12.30
C HIS A 88 5.83 -2.09 13.21
N TRP A 89 4.81 -1.43 12.66
CA TRP A 89 3.87 -0.56 13.35
C TRP A 89 2.48 -1.17 13.54
N GLU A 90 2.32 -2.50 13.34
CA GLU A 90 1.08 -3.22 13.58
C GLU A 90 0.56 -2.99 14.99
N ARG A 91 -0.70 -2.57 15.11
CA ARG A 91 -1.37 -2.33 16.38
C ARG A 91 -2.88 -2.40 16.23
N LYS A 92 -3.58 -2.39 17.36
CA LYS A 92 -5.04 -2.31 17.42
C LYS A 92 -5.47 -0.90 17.79
N GLU A 93 -6.46 -0.38 17.07
CA GLU A 93 -7.08 0.92 17.34
C GLU A 93 -8.59 0.84 17.15
N ASP A 94 -9.33 1.60 17.97
CA ASP A 94 -10.74 1.87 17.68
C ASP A 94 -10.86 2.80 16.50
N GLN A 95 -11.69 2.44 15.51
CA GLN A 95 -11.87 3.26 14.31
C GLN A 95 -13.34 3.63 14.10
N VAL A 96 -13.58 4.85 13.62
CA VAL A 96 -14.91 5.41 13.33
C VAL A 96 -15.09 5.57 11.82
N PHE A 97 -16.24 5.18 11.32
CA PHE A 97 -16.57 5.15 9.90
C PHE A 97 -17.89 5.86 9.61
N GLU A 98 -17.99 6.49 8.44
CA GLU A 98 -19.23 6.94 7.82
C GLU A 98 -19.74 5.88 6.83
N GLY A 99 -21.00 6.03 6.37
CA GLY A 99 -21.61 5.11 5.40
C GLY A 99 -22.21 3.87 6.07
N ASN A 100 -22.43 2.82 5.29
CA ASN A 100 -23.12 1.64 5.76
C ASN A 100 -22.13 0.61 6.30
N LEU A 101 -22.60 -0.16 7.31
CA LEU A 101 -21.88 -1.31 7.83
C LEU A 101 -22.50 -2.60 7.25
N ILE A 102 -21.66 -3.47 6.69
CA ILE A 102 -22.03 -4.81 6.23
C ILE A 102 -21.24 -5.83 7.04
N LEU A 103 -21.94 -6.75 7.64
CA LEU A 103 -21.39 -7.93 8.31
C LEU A 103 -21.77 -9.15 7.48
N THR A 104 -20.80 -9.98 7.09
CA THR A 104 -21.07 -11.18 6.30
C THR A 104 -20.32 -12.38 6.89
N ALA A 105 -21.00 -13.54 6.96
CA ALA A 105 -20.36 -14.77 7.39
C ALA A 105 -19.35 -15.24 6.33
N ARG A 106 -18.15 -15.60 6.79
CA ARG A 106 -17.12 -16.25 5.96
C ARG A 106 -17.20 -17.78 6.06
N ASP A 107 -17.51 -18.24 7.24
CA ASP A 107 -17.78 -19.65 7.59
C ASP A 107 -18.61 -19.70 8.89
N ALA A 108 -18.76 -20.87 9.48
CA ALA A 108 -19.52 -21.06 10.72
C ALA A 108 -18.89 -20.42 11.98
N SER A 109 -17.73 -19.80 11.88
CA SER A 109 -16.98 -19.25 13.02
C SER A 109 -16.42 -17.85 12.79
N ASN A 110 -16.44 -17.38 11.55
CA ASN A 110 -15.77 -16.12 11.16
C ASN A 110 -16.69 -15.23 10.35
N ILE A 111 -16.52 -13.92 10.55
CA ILE A 111 -17.19 -12.86 9.82
C ILE A 111 -16.19 -11.92 9.15
N ALA A 112 -16.63 -11.29 8.08
CA ALA A 112 -16.00 -10.09 7.52
C ALA A 112 -16.80 -8.85 7.90
N ILE A 113 -16.07 -7.76 8.16
CA ILE A 113 -16.59 -6.43 8.53
C ILE A 113 -16.27 -5.51 7.36
N ILE A 114 -17.29 -4.97 6.72
CA ILE A 114 -17.17 -4.22 5.47
C ILE A 114 -17.87 -2.87 5.64
N ASN A 115 -17.21 -1.81 5.18
CA ASN A 115 -17.81 -0.48 5.05
C ASN A 115 -18.24 -0.24 3.60
N GLU A 116 -19.48 0.12 3.40
CA GLU A 116 -20.00 0.55 2.09
C GLU A 116 -20.10 2.08 2.09
N ILE A 117 -19.37 2.75 1.19
CA ILE A 117 -19.16 4.20 1.23
C ILE A 117 -19.00 4.77 -0.19
N SER A 118 -19.33 6.06 -0.38
CA SER A 118 -19.06 6.75 -1.64
C SER A 118 -17.55 6.87 -1.90
N LEU A 119 -17.17 6.84 -3.17
CA LEU A 119 -15.76 6.91 -3.56
C LEU A 119 -15.08 8.18 -3.03
N GLU A 120 -15.74 9.33 -3.09
CA GLU A 120 -15.13 10.58 -2.66
C GLU A 120 -14.93 10.62 -1.13
N ASN A 121 -15.88 10.13 -0.33
CA ASN A 121 -15.70 10.02 1.12
C ASN A 121 -14.60 8.99 1.49
N TYR A 122 -14.51 7.88 0.75
CA TYR A 122 -13.38 6.96 0.89
C TYR A 122 -12.04 7.67 0.67
N LEU A 123 -11.93 8.50 -0.37
CA LEU A 123 -10.69 9.22 -0.69
C LEU A 123 -10.28 10.22 0.39
N VAL A 124 -11.24 10.92 1.04
CA VAL A 124 -10.92 11.82 2.17
C VAL A 124 -10.21 11.04 3.28
N SER A 125 -10.68 9.83 3.60
CA SER A 125 -10.03 8.95 4.56
C SER A 125 -8.66 8.48 4.10
N VAL A 126 -8.54 7.99 2.87
CA VAL A 126 -7.26 7.49 2.30
C VAL A 126 -6.19 8.57 2.36
N ILE A 127 -6.49 9.78 1.89
CA ILE A 127 -5.53 10.89 1.84
C ILE A 127 -5.07 11.28 3.25
N SER A 128 -5.98 11.24 4.21
CA SER A 128 -5.69 11.52 5.62
C SER A 128 -4.93 10.40 6.34
N SER A 129 -4.97 9.17 5.80
CA SER A 129 -4.35 7.97 6.40
C SER A 129 -3.01 7.59 5.76
N GLU A 130 -2.86 7.76 4.44
CA GLU A 130 -1.62 7.47 3.69
C GLU A 130 -0.53 8.51 3.95
N MET A 131 -0.94 9.78 3.95
CA MET A 131 -0.14 10.93 4.29
C MET A 131 -0.94 11.79 5.28
N SER A 132 -0.39 12.89 5.77
CA SER A 132 -1.15 13.77 6.67
C SER A 132 -2.15 14.63 5.91
N GLY A 133 -3.36 14.78 6.44
CA GLY A 133 -4.37 15.73 5.94
C GLY A 133 -3.96 17.20 6.05
N THR A 134 -2.81 17.51 6.66
CA THR A 134 -2.22 18.87 6.76
C THR A 134 -1.17 19.15 5.68
N ALA A 135 -0.89 18.19 4.80
CA ALA A 135 0.10 18.31 3.72
C ALA A 135 -0.23 19.47 2.75
N PRO A 136 0.76 19.98 1.97
CA PRO A 136 0.53 21.07 1.03
C PRO A 136 -0.65 20.82 0.09
N ARG A 137 -1.52 21.82 -0.13
CA ARG A 137 -2.77 21.71 -0.89
C ARG A 137 -2.60 21.09 -2.27
N GLU A 138 -1.59 21.50 -3.03
CA GLU A 138 -1.34 20.93 -4.37
C GLU A 138 -0.95 19.46 -4.30
N PHE A 139 -0.22 19.02 -3.26
CA PHE A 139 0.06 17.62 -3.01
C PHE A 139 -1.21 16.83 -2.66
N LEU A 140 -2.10 17.35 -1.81
CA LEU A 140 -3.38 16.71 -1.49
C LEU A 140 -4.24 16.52 -2.75
N LYS A 141 -4.27 17.49 -3.67
CA LYS A 141 -4.93 17.35 -4.98
C LYS A 141 -4.31 16.26 -5.85
N VAL A 142 -2.98 16.22 -5.93
CA VAL A 142 -2.24 15.16 -6.62
C VAL A 142 -2.66 13.81 -6.07
N HIS A 143 -2.61 13.66 -4.73
CA HIS A 143 -2.92 12.40 -4.07
C HIS A 143 -4.38 11.98 -4.28
N SER A 144 -5.33 12.94 -4.28
CA SER A 144 -6.74 12.70 -4.59
C SER A 144 -6.92 12.13 -6.00
N ILE A 145 -6.27 12.73 -7.00
CA ILE A 145 -6.39 12.30 -8.40
C ILE A 145 -5.76 10.91 -8.61
N ILE A 146 -4.57 10.66 -8.07
CA ILE A 146 -3.91 9.36 -8.26
C ILE A 146 -4.61 8.23 -7.49
N SER A 147 -5.08 8.48 -6.26
CA SER A 147 -5.79 7.48 -5.46
C SER A 147 -7.11 7.10 -6.11
N ARG A 148 -7.84 8.08 -6.68
CA ARG A 148 -9.06 7.84 -7.46
C ARG A 148 -8.78 7.02 -8.71
N SER A 149 -7.75 7.39 -9.47
CA SER A 149 -7.35 6.69 -10.70
C SER A 149 -6.96 5.25 -10.42
N TRP A 150 -6.14 5.04 -9.39
CA TRP A 150 -5.71 3.74 -8.95
C TRP A 150 -6.89 2.83 -8.58
N LEU A 151 -7.84 3.34 -7.79
CA LEU A 151 -9.01 2.59 -7.37
C LEU A 151 -9.90 2.21 -8.56
N LEU A 152 -10.23 3.16 -9.42
CA LEU A 152 -11.07 2.91 -10.59
C LEU A 152 -10.42 1.92 -11.56
N ALA A 153 -9.11 2.05 -11.81
CA ALA A 153 -8.38 1.08 -12.61
C ALA A 153 -8.33 -0.32 -11.95
N ALA A 154 -8.38 -0.39 -10.61
CA ALA A 154 -8.45 -1.66 -9.89
C ALA A 154 -9.83 -2.33 -10.04
N LEU A 155 -10.91 -1.54 -9.96
CA LEU A 155 -12.27 -2.03 -10.13
C LEU A 155 -12.50 -2.56 -11.57
N ASP A 156 -12.00 -1.87 -12.58
CA ASP A 156 -12.07 -2.33 -13.98
C ASP A 156 -11.36 -3.68 -14.19
N ARG A 157 -10.20 -3.87 -13.55
CA ARG A 157 -9.43 -5.13 -13.68
C ARG A 157 -10.09 -6.33 -12.99
N LYS A 158 -10.93 -6.10 -11.98
CA LYS A 158 -11.67 -7.17 -11.31
C LYS A 158 -12.48 -8.02 -12.29
N ASN A 159 -12.82 -7.46 -13.44
CA ASN A 159 -13.60 -8.08 -14.52
C ASN A 159 -12.76 -8.75 -15.62
N MET A 160 -11.41 -8.70 -15.52
CA MET A 160 -10.51 -9.26 -16.54
C MET A 160 -10.01 -10.66 -16.14
N VAL A 161 -9.66 -11.47 -17.17
CA VAL A 161 -9.07 -12.81 -16.98
C VAL A 161 -7.72 -12.68 -16.27
N ARG A 162 -7.56 -13.34 -15.13
CA ARG A 162 -6.34 -13.33 -14.32
C ARG A 162 -5.21 -14.11 -14.98
N LYS A 163 -4.02 -13.51 -15.07
CA LYS A 163 -2.78 -14.21 -15.42
C LYS A 163 -2.11 -14.76 -14.16
N PRO A 164 -1.41 -15.91 -14.24
CA PRO A 164 -0.68 -16.43 -13.09
C PRO A 164 0.36 -15.41 -12.61
N ALA A 165 0.33 -15.09 -11.31
CA ALA A 165 1.29 -14.20 -10.66
C ALA A 165 2.63 -14.90 -10.31
N GLN A 166 2.90 -16.07 -10.89
CA GLN A 166 4.10 -16.87 -10.65
C GLN A 166 4.55 -17.56 -11.93
N LYS A 167 5.86 -17.51 -12.23
CA LYS A 167 6.49 -18.38 -13.20
C LYS A 167 7.15 -19.53 -12.45
N PRO A 168 6.66 -20.77 -12.54
CA PRO A 168 7.27 -21.90 -11.89
C PRO A 168 8.56 -22.31 -12.60
N GLY A 169 9.61 -22.57 -11.83
CA GLY A 169 10.88 -23.14 -12.26
C GLY A 169 11.54 -23.85 -11.09
N THR A 170 12.38 -24.85 -11.33
CA THR A 170 13.05 -25.62 -10.27
C THR A 170 14.18 -24.85 -9.57
N GLU A 171 14.73 -23.83 -10.23
CA GLU A 171 15.83 -23.00 -9.70
C GLU A 171 15.46 -21.51 -9.58
N GLU A 172 14.28 -21.12 -10.05
CA GLU A 172 13.80 -19.75 -10.00
C GLU A 172 12.39 -19.65 -9.42
N LEU A 173 12.19 -18.70 -8.53
CA LEU A 173 10.91 -18.34 -7.95
C LEU A 173 10.65 -16.86 -8.23
N ILE A 174 10.07 -16.57 -9.39
CA ILE A 174 9.71 -15.21 -9.80
C ILE A 174 8.25 -15.00 -9.49
N ARG A 175 7.97 -14.17 -8.48
CA ARG A 175 6.61 -13.93 -7.98
C ARG A 175 6.32 -12.45 -7.84
N TRP A 176 5.13 -12.05 -8.25
CA TRP A 176 4.58 -10.73 -7.99
C TRP A 176 3.19 -10.85 -7.36
N TYR A 177 2.76 -9.80 -6.70
CA TYR A 177 1.51 -9.77 -5.96
C TYR A 177 0.56 -8.80 -6.64
N ASN A 178 -0.56 -9.33 -7.11
CA ASN A 178 -1.67 -8.57 -7.62
C ASN A 178 -2.72 -8.42 -6.52
N ARG A 179 -3.70 -7.50 -6.71
CA ARG A 179 -4.73 -7.19 -5.71
C ARG A 179 -5.94 -8.10 -5.72
N GLU A 180 -5.87 -9.20 -6.42
CA GLU A 180 -7.03 -10.03 -6.74
C GLU A 180 -7.41 -10.99 -5.62
N ASP A 181 -6.92 -10.76 -4.39
CA ASP A 181 -7.18 -11.62 -3.25
C ASP A 181 -8.47 -11.27 -2.48
N HIS A 182 -9.25 -10.27 -2.98
CA HIS A 182 -10.52 -9.88 -2.38
C HIS A 182 -11.71 -10.42 -3.19
N ASP A 183 -12.52 -11.27 -2.55
CA ASP A 183 -13.68 -11.92 -3.17
C ASP A 183 -15.01 -11.25 -2.84
N ILE A 184 -15.16 -10.67 -1.62
CA ILE A 184 -16.42 -10.16 -1.09
C ILE A 184 -16.47 -8.64 -0.89
N PHE A 185 -15.37 -7.94 -1.14
CA PHE A 185 -15.28 -6.48 -1.12
C PHE A 185 -14.36 -5.97 -2.23
N ASP A 186 -14.37 -4.68 -2.50
CA ASP A 186 -13.61 -4.09 -3.59
C ASP A 186 -12.15 -3.87 -3.23
N VAL A 187 -11.88 -3.34 -2.04
CA VAL A 187 -10.55 -3.06 -1.50
C VAL A 187 -10.51 -3.36 -0.01
N CYS A 188 -9.33 -3.66 0.53
CA CYS A 188 -9.14 -3.72 1.99
C CYS A 188 -8.71 -2.36 2.55
N ALA A 189 -8.78 -2.24 3.87
CA ALA A 189 -8.43 -1.03 4.61
C ALA A 189 -6.92 -0.86 4.87
N ASP A 190 -6.08 -1.84 4.48
CA ASP A 190 -4.65 -1.90 4.82
C ASP A 190 -3.74 -1.60 3.62
N ASP A 191 -2.43 -1.51 3.86
CA ASP A 191 -1.35 -1.19 2.90
C ASP A 191 -1.31 -2.08 1.63
N HIS A 192 -1.99 -3.22 1.63
CA HIS A 192 -2.17 -4.04 0.43
C HIS A 192 -2.95 -3.29 -0.67
N CYS A 193 -3.96 -2.51 -0.31
CA CYS A 193 -4.72 -1.65 -1.21
C CYS A 193 -4.33 -0.18 -1.01
N GLN A 194 -5.07 0.53 -0.20
CA GLN A 194 -4.81 1.90 0.24
C GLN A 194 -5.19 2.01 1.70
N ARG A 195 -4.38 2.69 2.51
CA ARG A 195 -4.70 2.87 3.93
C ARG A 195 -6.02 3.62 4.09
N TYR A 196 -6.99 2.92 4.67
CA TYR A 196 -8.31 3.46 4.94
C TYR A 196 -8.62 3.28 6.43
N GLN A 197 -8.76 4.37 7.17
CA GLN A 197 -9.01 4.34 8.61
C GLN A 197 -10.27 5.12 8.99
N GLY A 198 -11.27 5.08 8.10
CA GLY A 198 -12.52 5.79 8.28
C GLY A 198 -12.30 7.29 8.48
N ILE A 199 -13.10 7.89 9.37
CA ILE A 199 -12.95 9.31 9.72
C ILE A 199 -11.98 9.55 10.89
N THR A 200 -11.39 8.49 11.44
CA THR A 200 -10.53 8.55 12.65
C THR A 200 -9.28 9.40 12.46
N LYS A 201 -8.72 9.43 11.25
CA LYS A 201 -7.50 10.19 10.92
C LYS A 201 -7.78 11.52 10.20
N ILE A 202 -9.04 11.90 10.04
CA ILE A 202 -9.39 13.19 9.46
C ILE A 202 -9.23 14.26 10.53
N ILE A 203 -8.09 14.95 10.49
CA ILE A 203 -7.70 15.96 11.49
C ILE A 203 -7.83 17.40 10.98
N SER A 204 -8.16 17.57 9.69
CA SER A 204 -8.34 18.86 9.04
C SER A 204 -9.27 18.77 7.85
N ASP A 205 -9.90 19.89 7.48
CA ASP A 205 -10.79 19.98 6.31
C ASP A 205 -10.01 20.06 4.99
N MET A 206 -8.68 20.16 5.00
CA MET A 206 -7.86 20.35 3.79
C MET A 206 -7.94 19.16 2.85
N ALA A 207 -7.96 17.92 3.39
CA ALA A 207 -8.12 16.71 2.60
C ALA A 207 -9.49 16.69 1.90
N ALA A 208 -10.57 16.98 2.64
CA ALA A 208 -11.93 17.07 2.08
C ALA A 208 -12.03 18.16 1.00
N ALA A 209 -11.42 19.33 1.24
CA ALA A 209 -11.37 20.41 0.25
C ALA A 209 -10.62 19.99 -1.03
N ALA A 210 -9.48 19.34 -0.91
CA ALA A 210 -8.70 18.86 -2.06
C ALA A 210 -9.44 17.78 -2.86
N VAL A 211 -10.12 16.85 -2.20
CA VAL A 211 -10.96 15.83 -2.83
C VAL A 211 -12.10 16.49 -3.59
N ASN A 212 -12.82 17.43 -2.96
CA ASN A 212 -13.92 18.15 -3.60
C ASN A 212 -13.49 18.98 -4.81
N GLU A 213 -12.35 19.69 -4.72
CA GLU A 213 -11.79 20.47 -5.84
C GLU A 213 -11.36 19.59 -7.02
N THR A 214 -11.00 18.35 -6.76
CA THR A 214 -10.59 17.38 -7.78
C THR A 214 -11.64 16.31 -8.04
N ARG A 215 -12.90 16.55 -7.61
CA ARG A 215 -13.99 15.58 -7.75
C ARG A 215 -14.15 15.10 -9.20
N GLY A 216 -14.08 13.77 -9.37
CA GLY A 216 -14.20 13.12 -10.68
C GLY A 216 -12.96 13.25 -11.58
N TYR A 217 -11.90 13.95 -11.18
CA TYR A 217 -10.67 14.01 -11.97
C TYR A 217 -9.81 12.75 -11.77
N VAL A 218 -9.37 12.18 -12.87
CA VAL A 218 -8.48 11.00 -12.93
C VAL A 218 -7.32 11.25 -13.88
N LEU A 219 -6.28 10.45 -13.75
CA LEU A 219 -5.27 10.28 -14.81
C LEU A 219 -5.77 9.28 -15.84
N ALA A 220 -5.63 9.60 -17.12
CA ALA A 220 -5.99 8.75 -18.23
C ALA A 220 -4.83 8.63 -19.23
N TYR A 221 -4.69 7.47 -19.85
CA TYR A 221 -3.75 7.21 -20.94
C TYR A 221 -4.41 6.34 -22.00
N GLY A 222 -4.33 6.74 -23.28
CA GLY A 222 -4.97 6.00 -24.36
C GLY A 222 -6.47 5.79 -24.20
N GLY A 223 -7.16 6.71 -23.50
CA GLY A 223 -8.60 6.65 -23.26
C GLY A 223 -9.02 5.82 -22.02
N ASN A 224 -8.10 5.15 -21.35
CA ASN A 224 -8.35 4.36 -20.14
C ASN A 224 -7.87 5.08 -18.88
N VAL A 225 -8.48 4.81 -17.73
CA VAL A 225 -8.00 5.29 -16.43
C VAL A 225 -6.69 4.61 -16.09
N CYS A 226 -5.70 5.40 -15.65
CA CYS A 226 -4.36 4.91 -15.30
C CYS A 226 -4.36 4.13 -13.97
N ASP A 227 -3.59 3.04 -13.93
CA ASP A 227 -3.14 2.42 -12.67
C ASP A 227 -2.09 3.33 -12.01
N ALA A 228 -2.56 4.43 -11.40
CA ALA A 228 -1.71 5.50 -10.89
C ALA A 228 -1.08 5.11 -9.54
N ARG A 229 -0.04 4.28 -9.57
CA ARG A 229 0.68 3.78 -8.39
C ARG A 229 1.51 4.86 -7.71
N TYR A 230 1.73 4.69 -6.41
CA TYR A 230 2.53 5.60 -5.59
C TYR A 230 3.24 4.85 -4.47
N PHE A 231 4.25 5.46 -3.90
CA PHE A 231 5.09 4.89 -2.84
C PHE A 231 5.78 6.01 -2.05
N LYS A 232 6.35 5.72 -0.88
CA LYS A 232 6.87 6.72 0.06
C LYS A 232 8.03 7.54 -0.52
N ALA A 233 9.15 6.92 -0.94
CA ALA A 233 10.33 7.60 -1.47
C ALA A 233 11.05 6.79 -2.54
N CYS A 234 11.41 7.40 -3.69
CA CYS A 234 12.13 6.70 -4.77
C CYS A 234 13.61 6.45 -4.47
N GLY A 235 14.22 7.29 -3.64
CA GLY A 235 15.67 7.31 -3.43
C GLY A 235 16.42 8.09 -4.52
N GLY A 236 15.70 8.85 -5.38
CA GLY A 236 16.21 9.76 -6.41
C GLY A 236 15.81 9.42 -7.85
N ILE A 237 15.45 8.16 -8.14
CA ILE A 237 14.97 7.71 -9.46
C ILE A 237 13.78 6.79 -9.22
N THR A 238 12.68 6.97 -9.97
CA THR A 238 11.53 6.05 -9.94
C THR A 238 11.83 4.79 -10.76
N GLU A 239 10.98 3.79 -10.65
CA GLU A 239 11.21 2.48 -11.25
C GLU A 239 10.22 2.18 -12.39
N ASN A 240 10.61 1.31 -13.30
CA ASN A 240 9.72 0.75 -14.29
C ASN A 240 8.76 -0.28 -13.67
N TYR A 241 7.53 -0.34 -14.20
CA TYR A 241 6.49 -1.25 -13.74
C TYR A 241 6.92 -2.72 -13.69
N GLU A 242 7.59 -3.20 -14.74
CA GLU A 242 8.01 -4.59 -14.90
C GLU A 242 9.12 -5.05 -13.94
N THR A 243 9.74 -4.15 -13.20
CA THR A 243 10.67 -4.51 -12.13
C THR A 243 9.93 -5.06 -10.91
N ALA A 244 8.74 -4.55 -10.62
CA ALA A 244 7.97 -4.93 -9.44
C ALA A 244 6.87 -5.97 -9.75
N TRP A 245 6.31 -5.93 -10.95
CA TRP A 245 5.18 -6.79 -11.35
C TRP A 245 5.48 -7.60 -12.61
N GLU A 246 4.45 -7.87 -13.43
CA GLU A 246 4.57 -8.64 -14.66
C GLU A 246 5.47 -7.96 -15.70
N GLU A 247 5.97 -8.75 -16.67
CA GLU A 247 6.96 -8.28 -17.67
C GLU A 247 6.36 -7.37 -18.77
N THR A 248 5.13 -6.91 -18.61
CA THR A 248 4.47 -6.03 -19.58
C THR A 248 4.72 -4.57 -19.22
N PRO A 249 5.50 -3.81 -20.00
CA PRO A 249 5.73 -2.40 -19.73
C PRO A 249 4.43 -1.58 -19.78
N ILE A 250 4.30 -0.63 -18.86
CA ILE A 250 3.18 0.33 -18.84
C ILE A 250 3.74 1.70 -19.22
N PRO A 251 3.31 2.32 -20.33
CA PRO A 251 3.96 3.50 -20.90
C PRO A 251 4.05 4.72 -19.99
N TYR A 252 3.11 4.88 -19.05
CA TYR A 252 3.07 5.98 -18.08
C TYR A 252 3.65 5.61 -16.71
N LEU A 253 4.11 4.35 -16.49
CA LEU A 253 4.78 3.88 -15.28
C LEU A 253 6.23 3.53 -15.58
N VAL A 254 6.98 4.52 -16.00
CA VAL A 254 8.38 4.41 -16.39
C VAL A 254 9.29 5.13 -15.40
N SER A 255 10.56 4.74 -15.42
CA SER A 255 11.59 5.38 -14.61
C SER A 255 11.82 6.83 -15.02
N ILE A 256 11.79 7.72 -14.03
CA ILE A 256 12.14 9.14 -14.20
C ILE A 256 13.06 9.59 -13.06
N SER A 257 13.82 10.69 -13.28
CA SER A 257 14.57 11.36 -12.23
C SER A 257 13.64 12.15 -11.33
N ASP A 258 13.78 12.02 -10.01
CA ASP A 258 13.02 12.80 -9.02
C ASP A 258 13.63 14.21 -8.85
N SER A 259 13.91 14.86 -9.96
CA SER A 259 14.54 16.18 -10.05
C SER A 259 14.26 16.82 -11.41
N GLN A 260 14.61 18.10 -11.56
CA GLN A 260 14.58 18.77 -12.87
C GLN A 260 15.68 18.26 -13.83
N ASN A 261 16.76 17.71 -13.27
CA ASN A 261 17.90 17.22 -14.05
C ASN A 261 17.80 15.72 -14.26
N ALA A 262 18.13 15.26 -15.45
CA ALA A 262 18.19 13.83 -15.74
C ALA A 262 19.35 13.16 -15.00
N LEU A 263 19.06 12.05 -14.32
CA LEU A 263 20.03 11.20 -13.65
C LEU A 263 20.25 9.92 -14.47
N SER A 264 21.49 9.42 -14.45
CA SER A 264 21.82 8.17 -15.14
C SER A 264 21.22 6.97 -14.40
N PRO A 265 20.64 5.98 -15.11
CA PRO A 265 20.13 4.75 -14.52
C PRO A 265 21.18 3.97 -13.71
N VAL A 266 20.72 3.25 -12.69
CA VAL A 266 21.54 2.48 -11.74
C VAL A 266 21.42 0.99 -12.04
N LEU A 267 21.98 0.54 -13.17
CA LEU A 267 21.79 -0.81 -13.70
C LEU A 267 22.89 -1.81 -13.31
N SER A 268 24.04 -1.35 -12.77
CA SER A 268 25.15 -2.21 -12.39
C SER A 268 25.43 -2.18 -10.89
N GLU A 269 26.14 -3.18 -10.37
CA GLU A 269 26.52 -3.25 -8.95
C GLU A 269 27.45 -2.09 -8.54
N ASP A 270 28.40 -1.70 -9.40
CA ASP A 270 29.30 -0.58 -9.12
C ASP A 270 28.51 0.73 -9.01
N ARG A 271 27.59 0.97 -9.93
CA ARG A 271 26.70 2.14 -9.87
C ARG A 271 25.78 2.10 -8.65
N ALA A 272 25.27 0.94 -8.28
CA ALA A 272 24.46 0.77 -7.08
C ALA A 272 25.27 1.07 -5.81
N ALA A 273 26.54 0.63 -5.75
CA ALA A 273 27.43 0.88 -4.62
C ALA A 273 27.76 2.37 -4.45
N GLU A 274 27.93 3.11 -5.55
CA GLU A 274 28.08 4.56 -5.54
C GLU A 274 26.75 5.25 -5.15
N TRP A 275 25.63 4.80 -5.74
CA TRP A 275 24.32 5.41 -5.57
C TRP A 275 23.83 5.38 -4.12
N VAL A 276 23.95 4.25 -3.44
CA VAL A 276 23.50 4.11 -2.04
C VAL A 276 24.33 4.92 -1.05
N LYS A 277 25.56 5.32 -1.44
CA LYS A 277 26.41 6.21 -0.65
C LYS A 277 26.24 7.69 -1.00
N GLY A 278 25.69 7.96 -2.18
CA GLY A 278 25.53 9.31 -2.71
C GLY A 278 24.34 10.04 -2.13
N SER A 279 24.38 11.37 -2.20
CA SER A 279 23.30 12.27 -1.80
C SER A 279 23.00 13.25 -2.94
N PRO A 280 22.40 12.77 -4.07
CA PRO A 280 22.08 13.64 -5.21
C PRO A 280 21.04 14.70 -4.84
N ASP A 281 21.06 15.81 -5.58
CA ASP A 281 20.06 16.88 -5.47
C ASP A 281 18.76 16.44 -6.18
N VAL A 282 17.85 15.88 -5.41
CA VAL A 282 16.56 15.36 -5.85
C VAL A 282 15.46 15.73 -4.85
N TYR A 283 14.21 15.76 -5.26
CA TYR A 283 13.11 16.23 -4.43
C TYR A 283 12.95 15.39 -3.15
N CYS A 284 13.00 14.05 -3.22
CA CYS A 284 12.83 13.21 -2.05
C CYS A 284 14.05 13.15 -1.11
N ASN A 285 15.17 13.79 -1.46
CA ASN A 285 16.32 13.98 -0.57
C ASN A 285 16.16 15.26 0.25
N THR A 286 15.09 15.39 1.00
CA THR A 286 14.79 16.56 1.82
C THR A 286 15.21 16.37 3.26
N GLN A 287 15.74 17.44 3.85
CA GLN A 287 16.04 17.58 5.28
C GLN A 287 15.08 18.57 5.95
N ASP A 288 14.01 18.97 5.27
CA ASP A 288 12.99 19.88 5.78
C ASP A 288 12.13 19.18 6.82
N GLU A 289 12.51 19.27 8.08
CA GLU A 289 11.82 18.63 9.21
C GLU A 289 10.38 19.13 9.36
N GLU A 290 10.12 20.43 9.06
CA GLU A 290 8.80 21.02 9.12
C GLU A 290 7.87 20.37 8.08
N LEU A 291 8.33 20.27 6.83
CA LEU A 291 7.58 19.59 5.77
C LEU A 291 7.36 18.11 6.11
N LEU A 292 8.39 17.40 6.57
CA LEU A 292 8.25 15.99 6.96
C LEU A 292 7.23 15.81 8.09
N ALA A 293 7.21 16.74 9.05
CA ALA A 293 6.21 16.74 10.12
C ALA A 293 4.79 17.02 9.62
N GLU A 294 4.63 17.84 8.58
CA GLU A 294 3.33 18.13 7.96
C GLU A 294 2.78 16.95 7.16
N ILE A 295 3.65 16.22 6.44
CA ILE A 295 3.22 15.23 5.43
C ILE A 295 3.22 13.80 5.95
N LEU A 296 3.95 13.46 7.01
CA LEU A 296 4.07 12.09 7.51
C LEU A 296 3.07 11.82 8.63
N PRO A 297 2.34 10.69 8.60
CA PRO A 297 1.58 10.18 9.74
C PRO A 297 2.49 9.95 10.95
N GLY A 298 1.91 9.94 12.16
CA GLY A 298 2.65 9.85 13.42
C GLY A 298 3.63 8.67 13.51
N PHE A 299 3.22 7.50 13.02
CA PHE A 299 4.04 6.28 13.00
C PHE A 299 5.18 6.31 11.96
N ASP A 300 5.03 7.05 10.87
CA ASP A 300 6.08 7.22 9.86
C ASP A 300 7.15 8.24 10.31
N ARG A 301 6.88 9.03 11.37
CA ARG A 301 7.86 9.97 11.97
C ARG A 301 8.89 9.28 12.85
N GLU A 302 8.66 8.05 13.27
CA GLU A 302 9.60 7.27 14.08
C GLU A 302 10.86 6.89 13.29
N THR A 303 10.80 6.92 11.96
CA THR A 303 11.95 6.69 11.09
C THR A 303 11.98 7.74 9.96
N THR A 304 13.03 8.55 9.93
CA THR A 304 13.25 9.61 8.92
C THR A 304 14.20 9.18 7.80
N HIS A 305 14.70 7.96 7.83
CA HIS A 305 15.70 7.46 6.89
C HIS A 305 15.08 6.90 5.59
N PHE A 306 14.13 7.64 4.98
CA PHE A 306 13.46 7.20 3.76
C PHE A 306 14.34 7.25 2.51
N PHE A 307 15.31 8.16 2.48
CA PHE A 307 16.15 8.39 1.31
C PHE A 307 17.31 7.41 1.23
N ARG A 308 17.99 7.16 2.37
CA ARG A 308 19.08 6.20 2.51
C ARG A 308 18.91 5.44 3.82
N TRP A 309 19.14 4.12 3.78
CA TRP A 309 18.95 3.27 4.94
C TRP A 309 20.00 2.18 5.02
N LYS A 310 20.20 1.65 6.21
CA LYS A 310 21.10 0.55 6.50
C LYS A 310 20.42 -0.46 7.41
N VAL A 311 20.56 -1.77 7.07
CA VAL A 311 20.07 -2.88 7.88
C VAL A 311 21.17 -3.93 7.97
N GLU A 312 21.34 -4.52 9.13
CA GLU A 312 22.32 -5.57 9.35
C GLU A 312 21.68 -6.77 10.05
N TYR A 313 22.09 -7.97 9.64
CA TYR A 313 21.73 -9.21 10.30
C TYR A 313 22.98 -10.07 10.48
N THR A 314 23.07 -10.79 11.61
CA THR A 314 23.97 -11.94 11.68
C THR A 314 23.53 -13.00 10.68
N ARG A 315 24.45 -13.86 10.24
CA ARG A 315 24.14 -14.96 9.33
C ARG A 315 22.95 -15.79 9.84
N SER A 316 23.01 -16.20 11.12
CA SER A 316 21.95 -17.02 11.72
C SER A 316 20.57 -16.34 11.77
N GLN A 317 20.54 -15.02 12.03
CA GLN A 317 19.30 -14.25 11.97
C GLN A 317 18.71 -14.25 10.55
N LEU A 318 19.55 -14.01 9.53
CA LEU A 318 19.10 -13.96 8.16
C LEU A 318 18.67 -15.33 7.62
N GLU A 319 19.38 -16.41 8.00
CA GLU A 319 19.00 -17.80 7.72
C GLU A 319 17.60 -18.11 8.27
N GLU A 320 17.32 -17.72 9.51
CA GLU A 320 16.04 -17.95 10.15
C GLU A 320 14.91 -17.12 9.50
N ILE A 321 15.18 -15.83 9.19
CA ILE A 321 14.23 -14.97 8.48
C ILE A 321 13.86 -15.60 7.13
N ILE A 322 14.86 -15.96 6.32
CA ILE A 322 14.64 -16.55 5.00
C ILE A 322 13.84 -17.86 5.13
N ARG A 323 14.21 -18.73 6.08
CA ARG A 323 13.49 -19.99 6.32
C ARG A 323 12.02 -19.77 6.70
N GLN A 324 11.73 -18.84 7.60
CA GLN A 324 10.37 -18.52 8.02
C GLN A 324 9.52 -17.93 6.88
N LYS A 325 10.13 -17.04 6.08
CA LYS A 325 9.41 -16.33 5.00
C LYS A 325 9.21 -17.17 3.75
N SER A 326 10.14 -18.07 3.44
CA SER A 326 10.11 -18.87 2.22
C SER A 326 9.62 -20.32 2.44
N GLY A 327 9.77 -20.85 3.66
CA GLY A 327 9.62 -22.27 3.95
C GLY A 327 10.81 -23.13 3.47
N ILE A 328 11.88 -22.51 2.96
CA ILE A 328 13.02 -23.18 2.32
C ILE A 328 14.23 -23.17 3.25
N ASP A 329 14.87 -24.34 3.42
CA ASP A 329 16.12 -24.48 4.15
C ASP A 329 17.31 -24.40 3.19
N PHE A 330 18.04 -23.29 3.22
CA PHE A 330 19.28 -23.08 2.46
C PHE A 330 20.51 -23.69 3.12
N GLY A 331 20.40 -24.18 4.35
CA GLY A 331 21.56 -24.55 5.16
C GLY A 331 22.36 -23.31 5.60
N THR A 332 23.70 -23.40 5.57
CA THR A 332 24.55 -22.24 5.84
C THR A 332 24.49 -21.27 4.68
N LEU A 333 24.09 -20.03 4.94
CA LEU A 333 24.00 -18.97 3.93
C LEU A 333 25.42 -18.50 3.54
N ASN A 334 25.73 -18.58 2.26
CA ASN A 334 27.06 -18.25 1.71
C ASN A 334 27.09 -16.91 1.01
N ASP A 335 26.04 -16.57 0.24
CA ASP A 335 26.00 -15.34 -0.55
C ASP A 335 24.60 -14.92 -0.95
N LEU A 336 24.46 -13.62 -1.22
CA LEU A 336 23.30 -12.96 -1.82
C LEU A 336 23.80 -12.16 -3.03
N THR A 337 23.50 -12.61 -4.25
CA THR A 337 24.02 -12.01 -5.48
C THR A 337 22.90 -11.37 -6.29
N PRO A 338 22.84 -10.03 -6.43
CA PRO A 338 21.96 -9.36 -7.39
C PRO A 338 22.32 -9.79 -8.82
N LEU A 339 21.32 -10.19 -9.61
CA LEU A 339 21.52 -10.64 -10.99
C LEU A 339 20.99 -9.63 -12.01
N GLU A 340 19.93 -8.92 -11.66
CA GLU A 340 19.27 -7.96 -12.55
C GLU A 340 18.72 -6.81 -11.72
N ARG A 341 18.91 -5.59 -12.21
CA ARG A 341 18.37 -4.36 -11.62
C ARG A 341 17.52 -3.61 -12.62
N GLY A 342 16.50 -2.94 -12.11
CA GLY A 342 15.80 -1.89 -12.82
C GLY A 342 16.53 -0.55 -12.75
N PRO A 343 16.07 0.47 -13.52
CA PRO A 343 16.74 1.76 -13.64
C PRO A 343 16.96 2.53 -12.34
N SER A 344 16.14 2.32 -11.31
CA SER A 344 16.30 2.95 -9.98
C SER A 344 17.32 2.25 -9.08
N GLY A 345 17.96 1.19 -9.56
CA GLY A 345 18.83 0.33 -8.77
C GLY A 345 18.08 -0.75 -7.98
N ARG A 346 16.73 -0.82 -8.09
CA ARG A 346 15.96 -1.90 -7.46
C ARG A 346 16.30 -3.24 -8.09
N ILE A 347 16.59 -4.22 -7.23
CA ILE A 347 16.89 -5.59 -7.66
C ILE A 347 15.60 -6.23 -8.16
N LYS A 348 15.62 -6.70 -9.40
CA LYS A 348 14.53 -7.45 -10.04
C LYS A 348 14.70 -8.94 -9.86
N ARG A 349 15.98 -9.43 -9.85
CA ARG A 349 16.32 -10.84 -9.63
C ARG A 349 17.52 -10.95 -8.67
N LEU A 350 17.37 -11.75 -7.62
CA LEU A 350 18.39 -11.99 -6.58
C LEU A 350 18.65 -13.49 -6.44
N ARG A 351 19.91 -13.91 -6.50
CA ARG A 351 20.32 -15.27 -6.17
C ARG A 351 20.63 -15.36 -4.67
N ILE A 352 20.02 -16.32 -3.99
CA ILE A 352 20.34 -16.72 -2.62
C ILE A 352 21.09 -18.04 -2.68
N THR A 353 22.31 -18.07 -2.16
CA THR A 353 23.19 -19.25 -2.19
C THR A 353 23.47 -19.73 -0.78
N GLY A 354 23.06 -20.93 -0.48
CA GLY A 354 23.37 -21.64 0.76
C GLY A 354 24.15 -22.93 0.51
N SER A 355 24.50 -23.65 1.60
CA SER A 355 25.22 -24.92 1.51
C SER A 355 24.38 -26.08 0.97
N LYS A 356 23.05 -26.00 1.05
CA LYS A 356 22.12 -27.04 0.58
C LYS A 356 21.61 -26.78 -0.82
N GLN A 357 21.37 -25.51 -1.18
CA GLN A 357 20.78 -25.14 -2.45
C GLN A 357 21.03 -23.67 -2.81
N SER A 358 20.77 -23.33 -4.08
CA SER A 358 20.84 -21.98 -4.62
C SER A 358 19.57 -21.71 -5.42
N ILE A 359 18.87 -20.61 -5.14
CA ILE A 359 17.60 -20.24 -5.79
C ILE A 359 17.66 -18.78 -6.18
N VAL A 360 17.15 -18.47 -7.38
CA VAL A 360 16.90 -17.09 -7.83
C VAL A 360 15.49 -16.69 -7.46
N ILE A 361 15.34 -15.60 -6.72
CA ILE A 361 14.04 -15.00 -6.40
C ILE A 361 13.86 -13.68 -7.14
N GLY A 362 12.64 -13.27 -7.40
CA GLY A 362 12.16 -12.00 -7.97
C GLY A 362 10.65 -11.92 -7.74
N LYS A 363 10.07 -10.85 -7.74
CA LYS A 363 10.26 -9.44 -8.03
C LYS A 363 10.57 -8.62 -6.75
N GLU A 364 10.38 -7.29 -6.85
CA GLU A 364 10.70 -6.30 -5.84
C GLU A 364 10.15 -6.67 -4.44
N LEU A 365 8.84 -6.90 -4.32
CA LEU A 365 8.20 -7.20 -3.05
C LEU A 365 8.60 -8.57 -2.49
N GLU A 366 8.78 -9.59 -3.35
CA GLU A 366 9.23 -10.92 -2.91
C GLU A 366 10.62 -10.87 -2.33
N ILE A 367 11.55 -10.12 -2.95
CA ILE A 367 12.91 -9.90 -2.44
C ILE A 367 12.87 -9.22 -1.07
N ARG A 368 12.08 -8.15 -0.91
CA ARG A 368 11.94 -7.43 0.36
C ARG A 368 11.37 -8.32 1.47
N ARG A 369 10.38 -9.14 1.13
CA ARG A 369 9.68 -10.02 2.06
C ARG A 369 10.59 -11.10 2.63
N TRP A 370 11.47 -11.69 1.80
CA TRP A 370 12.34 -12.78 2.25
C TRP A 370 13.51 -12.32 3.10
N LEU A 371 13.91 -11.06 3.01
CA LEU A 371 15.12 -10.53 3.63
C LEU A 371 14.85 -9.69 4.89
N SER A 372 13.65 -9.74 5.44
CA SER A 372 13.30 -8.99 6.67
C SER A 372 12.21 -9.72 7.47
N PRO A 373 12.18 -9.59 8.80
CA PRO A 373 11.05 -10.08 9.62
C PRO A 373 9.70 -9.49 9.19
N THR A 374 9.71 -8.24 8.73
CA THR A 374 8.56 -7.57 8.11
C THR A 374 8.79 -7.47 6.59
N HIS A 375 9.22 -6.30 6.10
CA HIS A 375 9.67 -6.07 4.72
C HIS A 375 10.87 -5.13 4.76
N LEU A 376 11.88 -5.33 3.91
CA LEU A 376 12.90 -4.30 3.69
C LEU A 376 12.26 -3.03 3.13
N TYR A 377 12.87 -1.89 3.36
CA TYR A 377 12.36 -0.59 2.90
C TYR A 377 12.16 -0.55 1.37
N SER A 378 13.11 -1.11 0.61
CA SER A 378 13.02 -1.27 -0.85
C SER A 378 13.92 -2.43 -1.29
N SER A 379 13.86 -2.82 -2.57
CA SER A 379 14.87 -3.71 -3.17
C SER A 379 16.07 -2.95 -3.80
N ALA A 380 16.12 -1.60 -3.67
CA ALA A 380 17.26 -0.81 -4.13
C ALA A 380 18.37 -0.82 -3.07
N PHE A 381 19.11 -1.90 -2.98
CA PHE A 381 20.20 -2.04 -2.02
C PHE A 381 21.42 -2.72 -2.61
N THR A 382 22.57 -2.51 -1.97
CA THR A 382 23.75 -3.36 -2.08
C THR A 382 23.86 -4.22 -0.83
N VAL A 383 24.38 -5.43 -0.97
CA VAL A 383 24.62 -6.33 0.15
C VAL A 383 26.09 -6.72 0.19
N SER A 384 26.67 -6.70 1.38
CA SER A 384 28.04 -7.17 1.63
C SER A 384 28.07 -8.16 2.78
N ALA A 385 28.85 -9.23 2.62
CA ALA A 385 29.10 -10.21 3.67
C ALA A 385 30.38 -9.85 4.42
N VAL A 386 30.28 -9.63 5.74
CA VAL A 386 31.43 -9.57 6.63
C VAL A 386 31.80 -11.01 6.95
N ARG A 387 33.02 -11.41 6.59
CA ARG A 387 33.50 -12.80 6.73
C ARG A 387 34.42 -12.97 7.92
N GLY A 388 34.24 -14.08 8.61
CA GLY A 388 35.12 -14.50 9.69
C GLY A 388 36.46 -15.08 9.20
N PRO A 389 37.35 -15.51 10.16
CA PRO A 389 38.65 -16.10 9.84
C PRO A 389 38.59 -17.39 9.00
N ASP A 390 37.46 -18.11 9.07
CA ASP A 390 37.19 -19.32 8.28
C ASP A 390 36.65 -19.02 6.85
N GLY A 391 36.56 -17.74 6.46
CA GLY A 391 36.07 -17.28 5.18
C GLY A 391 34.55 -17.33 5.05
N ARG A 392 33.82 -17.78 6.06
CA ARG A 392 32.35 -17.85 6.05
C ARG A 392 31.75 -16.50 6.44
N PRO A 393 30.60 -16.13 5.88
CA PRO A 393 29.86 -14.96 6.34
C PRO A 393 29.48 -15.07 7.82
N GLU A 394 29.77 -14.05 8.60
CA GLU A 394 29.29 -13.88 9.97
C GLU A 394 28.09 -12.94 10.03
N ARG A 395 28.08 -11.93 9.13
CA ARG A 395 27.06 -10.90 9.08
C ARG A 395 26.84 -10.41 7.64
N PHE A 396 25.60 -10.03 7.33
CA PHE A 396 25.21 -9.39 6.08
C PHE A 396 24.79 -7.95 6.36
N VAL A 397 25.34 -7.02 5.57
CA VAL A 397 25.08 -5.58 5.67
C VAL A 397 24.38 -5.13 4.39
N PHE A 398 23.20 -4.56 4.55
CA PHE A 398 22.38 -4.00 3.47
C PHE A 398 22.46 -2.47 3.56
N ASN A 399 22.89 -1.82 2.49
CA ASN A 399 22.83 -0.38 2.34
C ASN A 399 21.88 -0.07 1.18
N GLY A 400 20.84 0.72 1.41
CA GLY A 400 19.80 0.91 0.42
C GLY A 400 19.30 2.33 0.26
N ALA A 401 18.42 2.50 -0.72
CA ALA A 401 17.86 3.77 -1.13
C ALA A 401 16.34 3.68 -1.35
N GLY A 402 15.63 4.68 -0.84
CA GLY A 402 14.19 4.81 -1.01
C GLY A 402 13.36 3.83 -0.19
N TRP A 403 12.03 4.02 -0.24
CA TRP A 403 11.04 3.21 0.47
C TRP A 403 9.84 2.92 -0.42
N GLY A 404 9.53 1.64 -0.61
CA GLY A 404 8.48 1.13 -1.46
C GLY A 404 8.98 0.69 -2.83
N HIS A 405 8.03 0.25 -3.66
CA HIS A 405 8.30 -0.39 -4.96
C HIS A 405 8.91 0.54 -6.02
N GLY A 406 8.83 1.86 -5.85
CA GLY A 406 9.48 2.82 -6.73
C GLY A 406 8.71 3.21 -7.99
N VAL A 407 7.59 2.58 -8.31
CA VAL A 407 6.85 2.76 -9.57
C VAL A 407 5.78 3.84 -9.44
N GLY A 408 5.77 4.82 -10.33
CA GLY A 408 4.82 5.92 -10.35
C GLY A 408 5.24 7.08 -9.44
N LEU A 409 4.35 7.61 -8.60
CA LEU A 409 4.58 8.84 -7.83
C LEU A 409 5.36 8.60 -6.53
N CYS A 410 6.45 9.35 -6.36
CA CYS A 410 7.17 9.50 -5.10
C CYS A 410 6.45 10.49 -4.19
N GLN A 411 5.85 10.02 -3.08
CA GLN A 411 5.05 10.87 -2.19
C GLN A 411 5.85 12.02 -1.57
N ILE A 412 7.07 11.74 -1.05
CA ILE A 412 7.93 12.78 -0.48
C ILE A 412 8.39 13.76 -1.57
N GLY A 413 8.80 13.28 -2.74
CA GLY A 413 9.21 14.13 -3.85
C GLY A 413 8.08 15.04 -4.33
N ALA A 414 6.88 14.50 -4.50
CA ALA A 414 5.69 15.27 -4.89
C ALA A 414 5.30 16.34 -3.85
N ALA A 415 5.43 16.03 -2.56
CA ALA A 415 5.17 17.00 -1.48
C ALA A 415 6.20 18.15 -1.49
N VAL A 416 7.48 17.85 -1.73
CA VAL A 416 8.54 18.84 -1.89
C VAL A 416 8.29 19.72 -3.12
N MET A 417 7.87 19.14 -4.25
CA MET A 417 7.47 19.90 -5.44
C MET A 417 6.31 20.86 -5.11
N ALA A 418 5.28 20.39 -4.41
CA ALA A 418 4.16 21.23 -4.01
C ALA A 418 4.59 22.38 -3.08
N LYS A 419 5.48 22.13 -2.11
CA LYS A 419 6.06 23.19 -1.25
C LYS A 419 6.88 24.19 -2.05
N LYS A 420 7.56 23.76 -3.12
CA LYS A 420 8.28 24.64 -4.08
C LYS A 420 7.35 25.40 -5.03
N GLY A 421 6.03 25.24 -4.94
CA GLY A 421 5.02 25.98 -5.69
C GLY A 421 4.55 25.33 -7.00
N PHE A 422 4.98 24.11 -7.31
CA PHE A 422 4.49 23.37 -8.46
C PHE A 422 2.99 23.07 -8.29
N LYS A 423 2.24 23.17 -9.39
CA LYS A 423 0.82 22.84 -9.42
C LYS A 423 0.59 21.33 -9.54
N ALA A 424 -0.58 20.87 -9.10
CA ALA A 424 -0.92 19.45 -9.17
C ALA A 424 -0.74 18.87 -10.59
N SER A 425 -1.10 19.62 -11.63
CA SER A 425 -0.92 19.18 -13.02
C SER A 425 0.57 19.02 -13.40
N GLU A 426 1.45 19.91 -12.94
CA GLU A 426 2.89 19.82 -13.21
C GLU A 426 3.51 18.63 -12.49
N ILE A 427 3.13 18.39 -11.23
CA ILE A 427 3.58 17.25 -10.44
C ILE A 427 3.13 15.93 -11.09
N LEU A 428 1.85 15.83 -11.49
CA LEU A 428 1.32 14.64 -12.16
C LEU A 428 2.01 14.37 -13.50
N SER A 429 2.25 15.42 -14.31
CA SER A 429 2.97 15.29 -15.57
C SER A 429 4.43 14.89 -15.40
N HIS A 430 5.06 15.26 -14.26
CA HIS A 430 6.41 14.82 -13.94
C HIS A 430 6.51 13.32 -13.70
N TYR A 431 5.58 12.74 -12.90
CA TYR A 431 5.65 11.33 -12.51
C TYR A 431 4.94 10.36 -13.47
N PHE A 432 3.98 10.81 -14.26
CA PHE A 432 3.18 9.97 -15.15
C PHE A 432 3.32 10.42 -16.60
N THR A 433 4.35 9.93 -17.28
CA THR A 433 4.73 10.35 -18.63
C THR A 433 3.60 10.13 -19.63
N GLY A 434 3.14 11.21 -20.27
CA GLY A 434 2.12 11.14 -21.32
C GLY A 434 0.69 10.86 -20.83
N ALA A 435 0.46 10.78 -19.52
CA ALA A 435 -0.89 10.71 -18.96
C ALA A 435 -1.55 12.09 -18.93
N GLU A 436 -2.87 12.13 -19.09
CA GLU A 436 -3.70 13.33 -19.10
C GLU A 436 -4.63 13.35 -17.89
N ILE A 437 -4.92 14.55 -17.35
CA ILE A 437 -5.95 14.72 -16.33
C ILE A 437 -7.30 14.84 -17.03
N LYS A 438 -8.24 13.95 -16.68
CA LYS A 438 -9.58 13.90 -17.24
C LYS A 438 -10.64 13.94 -16.15
N LYS A 439 -11.72 14.68 -16.37
CA LYS A 439 -12.93 14.60 -15.53
C LYS A 439 -13.88 13.56 -16.10
N ILE A 440 -14.38 12.63 -15.25
CA ILE A 440 -15.20 11.50 -15.68
C ILE A 440 -16.63 11.53 -15.11
N TYR A 441 -16.88 12.32 -14.03
CA TYR A 441 -18.21 12.63 -13.46
C TYR A 441 -18.26 14.02 -12.82
#